data_6b87d0b8b403752773604cf5c50fbf88
#
_entry.id   6b87d0b8b403752773604cf5c50fbf88
#
_cell.length_a   1.000
_cell.length_b   1.000
_cell.length_c   1.000
_cell.angle_alpha   90.00
_cell.angle_beta   90.00
_cell.angle_gamma   90.00
#
_symmetry.space_group_name_H-M   'P 1'
#
loop_
_entity.id
_entity.type
_entity.pdbx_description
1 polymer ?
#
loop_
_entity_poly.entity_id
_entity_poly.type
_entity_poly.pdbx_seq_one_letter_code
_entity_poly.pdbx_strand_id
1 'polypeptide(L)'
;MPAVIRDGDTILTWQLREVEIVGKRIFTSRREEERYRRLVHNVRKVYPYAKLAGATYRQYDSILSLETNETRKARLMRDAERDIKRQFEGELRNLTVTQGKILVKLLDRETSHSAFNLVRDLRNMFQAYLYQGIGRLFGYNLRVKYDPDGVDRDIEGIVRMIERGELQPIAPPR
;
A
#
# COMPACT_ATOMS: atom_id res chain seq x y z
N MET A 1 -27.57 13.22 14.57
CA MET A 1 -28.22 12.04 13.96
C MET A 1 -28.77 12.50 12.61
N PRO A 2 -28.42 11.90 11.50
CA PRO A 2 -29.01 12.27 10.22
C PRO A 2 -30.46 11.80 10.18
N ALA A 3 -31.36 12.70 9.80
CA ALA A 3 -32.76 12.41 9.59
C ALA A 3 -33.15 12.83 8.16
N VAL A 4 -33.95 12.04 7.50
CA VAL A 4 -34.49 12.33 6.17
C VAL A 4 -35.99 12.54 6.30
N ILE A 5 -36.51 13.63 5.73
CA ILE A 5 -37.95 13.89 5.65
C ILE A 5 -38.48 13.24 4.37
N ARG A 6 -39.38 12.29 4.52
CA ARG A 6 -40.06 11.62 3.41
C ARG A 6 -41.58 11.65 3.66
N ASP A 7 -42.30 12.19 2.72
CA ASP A 7 -43.78 12.30 2.76
C ASP A 7 -44.34 13.02 4.01
N GLY A 8 -43.55 13.99 4.57
CA GLY A 8 -43.92 14.76 5.76
C GLY A 8 -43.52 14.14 7.10
N ASP A 9 -43.00 12.92 7.09
CA ASP A 9 -42.51 12.23 8.29
C ASP A 9 -41.01 12.31 8.40
N THR A 10 -40.52 12.47 9.65
CA THR A 10 -39.09 12.49 9.98
C THR A 10 -38.59 11.07 10.25
N ILE A 11 -37.88 10.48 9.28
CA ILE A 11 -37.31 9.14 9.38
C ILE A 11 -35.86 9.26 9.85
N LEU A 12 -35.53 8.66 10.99
CA LEU A 12 -34.16 8.53 11.47
C LEU A 12 -33.42 7.53 10.59
N THR A 13 -32.37 7.99 9.92
CA THR A 13 -31.55 7.14 9.06
C THR A 13 -30.24 6.79 9.76
N TRP A 14 -29.91 5.51 9.79
CA TRP A 14 -28.64 5.00 10.29
C TRP A 14 -27.84 4.47 9.10
N GLN A 15 -26.67 4.99 8.92
CA GLN A 15 -25.71 4.42 7.97
C GLN A 15 -25.02 3.23 8.65
N LEU A 16 -25.49 2.04 8.38
CA LEU A 16 -24.83 0.83 8.83
C LEU A 16 -23.48 0.72 8.10
N ARG A 17 -22.44 0.34 8.84
CA ARG A 17 -21.17 -0.03 8.21
C ARG A 17 -21.39 -1.28 7.40
N GLU A 18 -20.91 -1.27 6.16
CA GLU A 18 -20.88 -2.46 5.33
C GLU A 18 -20.09 -3.56 6.03
N VAL A 19 -20.75 -4.68 6.34
CA VAL A 19 -20.12 -5.84 6.93
C VAL A 19 -19.83 -6.83 5.82
N GLU A 20 -18.57 -6.87 5.38
CA GLU A 20 -18.09 -7.87 4.44
C GLU A 20 -17.96 -9.21 5.17
N ILE A 21 -18.84 -10.17 4.85
CA ILE A 21 -18.74 -11.54 5.38
C ILE A 21 -17.67 -12.28 4.58
N VAL A 22 -16.48 -12.38 5.13
CA VAL A 22 -15.41 -13.18 4.53
C VAL A 22 -15.58 -14.63 4.94
N GLY A 23 -16.01 -15.48 4.00
CA GLY A 23 -16.06 -16.91 4.19
C GLY A 23 -14.66 -17.49 4.47
N LYS A 24 -14.60 -18.54 5.28
CA LYS A 24 -13.34 -19.26 5.53
C LYS A 24 -12.79 -19.79 4.20
N ARG A 25 -11.55 -19.43 3.87
CA ARG A 25 -10.90 -19.91 2.64
C ARG A 25 -10.72 -21.44 2.69
N ILE A 26 -11.24 -22.11 1.70
CA ILE A 26 -11.07 -23.55 1.50
C ILE A 26 -9.94 -23.74 0.49
N PHE A 27 -8.95 -24.57 0.81
CA PHE A 27 -7.83 -24.89 -0.07
C PHE A 27 -8.07 -26.23 -0.76
N THR A 28 -7.80 -26.27 -2.06
CA THR A 28 -7.94 -27.51 -2.86
C THR A 28 -6.73 -28.43 -2.74
N SER A 29 -5.60 -27.90 -2.27
CA SER A 29 -4.38 -28.66 -2.07
C SER A 29 -3.47 -28.07 -1.00
N ARG A 30 -2.64 -28.92 -0.39
CA ARG A 30 -1.62 -28.52 0.58
C ARG A 30 -0.63 -27.52 0.00
N ARG A 31 -0.30 -27.63 -1.30
CA ARG A 31 0.56 -26.68 -2.01
C ARG A 31 -0.06 -25.28 -2.10
N GLU A 32 -1.37 -25.21 -2.31
CA GLU A 32 -2.09 -23.94 -2.35
C GLU A 32 -2.09 -23.28 -0.96
N GLU A 33 -2.37 -24.06 0.08
CA GLU A 33 -2.32 -23.57 1.46
C GLU A 33 -0.94 -23.02 1.83
N GLU A 34 0.14 -23.73 1.51
CA GLU A 34 1.50 -23.29 1.77
C GLU A 34 1.88 -22.02 0.99
N ARG A 35 1.43 -21.90 -0.27
CA ARG A 35 1.62 -20.66 -1.05
C ARG A 35 0.89 -19.49 -0.42
N TYR A 36 -0.35 -19.69 0.01
CA TYR A 36 -1.13 -18.66 0.66
C TYR A 36 -0.53 -18.26 2.02
N ARG A 37 -0.08 -19.19 2.83
CA ARG A 37 0.62 -18.91 4.10
C ARG A 37 1.88 -18.05 3.88
N ARG A 38 2.68 -18.37 2.84
CA ARG A 38 3.84 -17.54 2.47
C ARG A 38 3.41 -16.16 2.01
N LEU A 39 2.32 -16.05 1.25
CA LEU A 39 1.78 -14.75 0.84
C LEU A 39 1.35 -13.92 2.04
N VAL A 40 0.58 -14.51 2.97
CA VAL A 40 0.16 -13.86 4.23
C VAL A 40 1.37 -13.32 4.99
N HIS A 41 2.41 -14.15 5.18
CA HIS A 41 3.63 -13.74 5.86
C HIS A 41 4.29 -12.53 5.16
N ASN A 42 4.45 -12.60 3.84
CA ASN A 42 5.10 -11.55 3.06
C ASN A 42 4.29 -10.24 3.08
N VAL A 43 2.97 -10.30 2.93
CA VAL A 43 2.10 -9.12 3.01
C VAL A 43 2.20 -8.49 4.39
N ARG A 44 2.06 -9.27 5.47
CA ARG A 44 2.19 -8.78 6.85
C ARG A 44 3.51 -8.10 7.13
N LYS A 45 4.61 -8.60 6.53
CA LYS A 45 5.95 -8.03 6.67
C LYS A 45 6.10 -6.69 5.98
N VAL A 46 5.55 -6.54 4.76
CA VAL A 46 5.75 -5.31 3.96
C VAL A 46 4.67 -4.27 4.15
N TYR A 47 3.50 -4.65 4.68
CA TYR A 47 2.37 -3.76 4.88
C TYR A 47 2.70 -2.50 5.71
N PRO A 48 3.43 -2.58 6.86
CA PRO A 48 3.77 -1.39 7.65
C PRO A 48 4.57 -0.36 6.84
N TYR A 49 5.49 -0.84 6.00
CA TYR A 49 6.30 0.04 5.15
C TYR A 49 5.44 0.73 4.08
N ALA A 50 4.49 0.01 3.46
CA ALA A 50 3.57 0.60 2.51
C ALA A 50 2.68 1.67 3.16
N LYS A 51 2.14 1.40 4.34
CA LYS A 51 1.31 2.37 5.11
C LYS A 51 2.10 3.61 5.50
N LEU A 52 3.30 3.44 6.00
CA LEU A 52 4.15 4.56 6.41
C LEU A 52 4.56 5.40 5.20
N ALA A 53 4.97 4.78 4.10
CA ALA A 53 5.27 5.48 2.85
C ALA A 53 4.05 6.22 2.29
N GLY A 54 2.87 5.60 2.31
CA GLY A 54 1.62 6.23 1.91
C GLY A 54 1.23 7.42 2.81
N ALA A 55 1.46 7.33 4.12
CA ALA A 55 1.21 8.44 5.05
C ALA A 55 2.17 9.62 4.79
N THR A 56 3.46 9.33 4.66
CA THR A 56 4.47 10.34 4.30
C THR A 56 4.12 11.00 2.97
N TYR A 57 3.72 10.19 2.00
CA TYR A 57 3.27 10.67 0.70
C TYR A 57 2.12 11.68 0.83
N ARG A 58 1.03 11.33 1.53
CA ARG A 58 -0.13 12.23 1.72
C ARG A 58 0.24 13.53 2.41
N GLN A 59 1.18 13.49 3.36
CA GLN A 59 1.69 14.68 4.03
C GLN A 59 2.38 15.63 3.03
N TYR A 60 3.26 15.09 2.18
CA TYR A 60 3.94 15.92 1.18
C TYR A 60 3.00 16.37 0.06
N ASP A 61 2.06 15.54 -0.37
CA ASP A 61 1.07 15.89 -1.38
C ASP A 61 0.22 17.09 -0.95
N SER A 62 -0.22 17.12 0.31
CA SER A 62 -0.96 18.26 0.85
C SER A 62 -0.14 19.55 0.90
N ILE A 63 1.17 19.48 1.19
CA ILE A 63 2.06 20.65 1.19
C ILE A 63 2.33 21.10 -0.25
N LEU A 64 2.59 20.16 -1.16
CA LEU A 64 2.87 20.43 -2.56
C LEU A 64 1.68 21.01 -3.33
N SER A 65 0.46 20.62 -2.96
CA SER A 65 -0.76 21.15 -3.58
C SER A 65 -0.99 22.64 -3.26
N LEU A 66 -0.47 23.12 -2.13
CA LEU A 66 -0.57 24.52 -1.70
C LEU A 66 0.59 25.38 -2.21
N GLU A 67 1.70 24.76 -2.65
CA GLU A 67 2.88 25.49 -3.12
C GLU A 67 2.75 25.83 -4.59
N THR A 68 2.85 27.12 -4.91
CA THR A 68 2.77 27.66 -6.28
C THR A 68 4.14 27.85 -6.94
N ASN A 69 5.20 27.90 -6.13
CA ASN A 69 6.55 28.12 -6.63
C ASN A 69 7.21 26.81 -7.04
N GLU A 70 7.48 26.61 -8.32
CA GLU A 70 8.04 25.38 -8.89
C GLU A 70 9.43 25.02 -8.31
N THR A 71 10.26 26.02 -7.97
CA THR A 71 11.56 25.78 -7.34
C THR A 71 11.40 25.22 -5.92
N ARG A 72 10.46 25.77 -5.15
CA ARG A 72 10.13 25.25 -3.81
C ARG A 72 9.50 23.87 -3.89
N LYS A 73 8.60 23.62 -4.82
CA LYS A 73 8.03 22.30 -5.11
C LYS A 73 9.14 21.26 -5.34
N ALA A 74 10.07 21.58 -6.25
CA ALA A 74 11.18 20.69 -6.55
C ALA A 74 12.08 20.42 -5.35
N ARG A 75 12.26 21.40 -4.45
CA ARG A 75 13.00 21.23 -3.19
C ARG A 75 12.26 20.31 -2.22
N LEU A 76 10.96 20.56 -1.98
CA LEU A 76 10.11 19.75 -1.13
C LEU A 76 10.06 18.27 -1.59
N MET A 77 9.99 18.05 -2.90
CA MET A 77 10.04 16.71 -3.47
C MET A 77 11.36 16.00 -3.16
N ARG A 78 12.49 16.68 -3.30
CA ARG A 78 13.81 16.13 -2.94
C ARG A 78 13.95 15.85 -1.44
N ASP A 79 13.37 16.68 -0.60
CA ASP A 79 13.37 16.48 0.84
C ASP A 79 12.50 15.27 1.23
N ALA A 80 11.31 15.13 0.63
CA ALA A 80 10.45 13.97 0.78
C ALA A 80 11.15 12.66 0.37
N GLU A 81 11.80 12.68 -0.80
CA GLU A 81 12.56 11.54 -1.29
C GLU A 81 13.70 11.16 -0.32
N ARG A 82 14.43 12.15 0.19
CA ARG A 82 15.53 11.93 1.14
C ARG A 82 15.03 11.37 2.47
N ASP A 83 13.91 11.85 2.97
CA ASP A 83 13.33 11.38 4.23
C ASP A 83 12.82 9.94 4.12
N ILE A 84 12.11 9.63 3.05
CA ILE A 84 11.66 8.26 2.77
C ILE A 84 12.87 7.34 2.60
N LYS A 85 13.88 7.77 1.83
CA LYS A 85 15.11 7.01 1.66
C LYS A 85 15.77 6.69 3.00
N ARG A 86 16.01 7.69 3.84
CA ARG A 86 16.67 7.55 5.14
C ARG A 86 15.88 6.60 6.06
N GLN A 87 14.56 6.68 6.03
CA GLN A 87 13.67 5.91 6.89
C GLN A 87 13.60 4.43 6.50
N PHE A 88 13.71 4.12 5.20
CA PHE A 88 13.47 2.77 4.70
C PHE A 88 14.70 2.06 4.14
N GLU A 89 15.83 2.76 3.94
CA GLU A 89 16.99 2.21 3.24
C GLU A 89 17.50 0.88 3.83
N GLY A 90 17.64 0.82 5.15
CA GLY A 90 18.11 -0.38 5.83
C GLY A 90 17.20 -1.59 5.65
N GLU A 91 15.89 -1.36 5.76
CA GLU A 91 14.88 -2.40 5.70
C GLU A 91 14.65 -2.90 4.27
N LEU A 92 14.66 -2.00 3.30
CA LEU A 92 14.46 -2.35 1.90
C LEU A 92 15.55 -3.27 1.36
N ARG A 93 16.78 -3.13 1.85
CA ARG A 93 17.89 -4.01 1.47
C ARG A 93 17.70 -5.45 1.92
N ASN A 94 16.94 -5.66 3.00
CA ASN A 94 16.67 -6.96 3.60
C ASN A 94 15.42 -7.65 3.05
N LEU A 95 14.71 -7.02 2.11
CA LEU A 95 13.53 -7.61 1.49
C LEU A 95 13.92 -8.65 0.44
N THR A 96 13.21 -9.77 0.47
CA THR A 96 13.26 -10.71 -0.65
C THR A 96 12.61 -10.11 -1.88
N VAL A 97 12.92 -10.68 -3.04
CA VAL A 97 12.30 -10.32 -4.32
C VAL A 97 10.79 -10.30 -4.28
N THR A 98 10.19 -11.36 -3.71
CA THR A 98 8.74 -11.48 -3.58
C THR A 98 8.16 -10.39 -2.67
N GLN A 99 8.84 -10.09 -1.56
CA GLN A 99 8.45 -9.01 -0.65
C GLN A 99 8.52 -7.65 -1.34
N GLY A 100 9.58 -7.39 -2.10
CA GLY A 100 9.72 -6.15 -2.86
C GLY A 100 8.59 -5.97 -3.90
N LYS A 101 8.23 -7.04 -4.62
CA LYS A 101 7.10 -7.00 -5.57
C LYS A 101 5.78 -6.66 -4.88
N ILE A 102 5.51 -7.28 -3.74
CA ILE A 102 4.29 -7.02 -2.96
C ILE A 102 4.32 -5.58 -2.43
N LEU A 103 5.47 -5.10 -1.93
CA LEU A 103 5.60 -3.72 -1.46
C LEU A 103 5.27 -2.70 -2.55
N VAL A 104 5.79 -2.87 -3.78
CA VAL A 104 5.48 -1.97 -4.91
C VAL A 104 3.98 -1.96 -5.21
N LYS A 105 3.32 -3.12 -5.18
CA LYS A 105 1.87 -3.22 -5.36
C LYS A 105 1.10 -2.50 -4.25
N LEU A 106 1.51 -2.68 -3.00
CA LEU A 106 0.88 -2.01 -1.88
C LEU A 106 1.12 -0.49 -1.88
N LEU A 107 2.27 -0.03 -2.36
CA LEU A 107 2.52 1.39 -2.58
C LEU A 107 1.56 1.97 -3.63
N ASP A 108 1.35 1.26 -4.74
CA ASP A 108 0.37 1.68 -5.76
C ASP A 108 -1.05 1.75 -5.16
N ARG A 109 -1.43 0.76 -4.33
CA ARG A 109 -2.70 0.77 -3.57
C ARG A 109 -2.84 1.99 -2.66
N GLU A 110 -1.82 2.28 -1.85
CA GLU A 110 -1.85 3.38 -0.87
C GLU A 110 -1.83 4.77 -1.52
N THR A 111 -1.36 4.87 -2.76
CA THR A 111 -1.11 6.15 -3.44
C THR A 111 -1.99 6.36 -4.68
N SER A 112 -2.85 5.40 -5.05
CA SER A 112 -3.68 5.44 -6.27
C SER A 112 -4.68 6.60 -6.35
N HIS A 113 -4.89 7.34 -5.27
CA HIS A 113 -5.78 8.51 -5.22
C HIS A 113 -5.04 9.86 -5.20
N SER A 114 -3.73 9.88 -5.37
CA SER A 114 -2.91 11.07 -5.17
C SER A 114 -2.04 11.41 -6.39
N ALA A 115 -1.64 12.67 -6.51
CA ALA A 115 -0.97 13.25 -7.69
C ALA A 115 0.11 12.37 -8.33
N PHE A 116 -0.13 12.03 -9.57
CA PHE A 116 0.57 11.07 -10.44
C PHE A 116 2.12 11.14 -10.48
N ASN A 117 2.71 12.31 -10.26
CA ASN A 117 4.15 12.50 -10.42
C ASN A 117 5.00 12.00 -9.24
N LEU A 118 4.56 12.27 -8.00
CA LEU A 118 5.29 11.83 -6.80
C LEU A 118 5.24 10.31 -6.62
N VAL A 119 4.11 9.68 -6.97
CA VAL A 119 3.97 8.21 -7.01
C VAL A 119 4.97 7.58 -7.96
N ARG A 120 5.15 8.18 -9.13
CA ARG A 120 6.12 7.72 -10.12
C ARG A 120 7.54 7.80 -9.58
N ASP A 121 7.88 8.89 -8.90
CA ASP A 121 9.23 9.13 -8.41
C ASP A 121 9.56 8.26 -7.19
N LEU A 122 8.62 8.09 -6.25
CA LEU A 122 8.74 7.13 -5.16
C LEU A 122 8.85 5.69 -5.68
N ARG A 123 8.01 5.31 -6.64
CA ARG A 123 8.08 3.99 -7.25
C ARG A 123 9.40 3.77 -7.96
N ASN A 124 9.92 4.76 -8.68
CA ASN A 124 11.22 4.68 -9.37
C ASN A 124 12.36 4.57 -8.35
N MET A 125 12.29 5.27 -7.23
CA MET A 125 13.26 5.17 -6.15
C MET A 125 13.26 3.76 -5.52
N PHE A 126 12.10 3.21 -5.17
CA PHE A 126 11.99 1.84 -4.69
C PHE A 126 12.47 0.82 -5.74
N GLN A 127 12.22 1.07 -7.02
CA GLN A 127 12.75 0.28 -8.11
C GLN A 127 14.28 0.35 -8.15
N ALA A 128 14.87 1.52 -8.05
CA ALA A 128 16.33 1.69 -8.06
C ALA A 128 16.99 0.92 -6.91
N TYR A 129 16.38 0.91 -5.71
CA TYR A 129 16.86 0.12 -4.58
C TYR A 129 16.80 -1.38 -4.81
N LEU A 130 15.68 -1.87 -5.34
CA LEU A 130 15.54 -3.28 -5.71
C LEU A 130 16.53 -3.68 -6.81
N TYR A 131 16.85 -2.78 -7.75
CA TYR A 131 17.83 -3.03 -8.80
C TYR A 131 19.29 -3.01 -8.29
N GLN A 132 19.64 -2.11 -7.38
CA GLN A 132 21.01 -2.03 -6.84
C GLN A 132 21.38 -3.22 -5.96
N GLY A 133 20.40 -3.81 -5.24
CA GLY A 133 20.63 -4.99 -4.41
C GLY A 133 20.56 -6.32 -5.14
N ILE A 134 19.87 -6.40 -6.28
CA ILE A 134 19.52 -7.66 -6.96
C ILE A 134 19.65 -7.51 -8.49
N GLY A 135 20.58 -6.71 -8.92
CA GLY A 135 20.79 -6.10 -10.24
C GLY A 135 20.83 -6.99 -11.49
N ARG A 136 20.45 -8.25 -11.44
CA ARG A 136 20.42 -9.13 -12.64
C ARG A 136 19.23 -10.09 -12.74
N LEU A 137 18.33 -10.14 -11.76
CA LEU A 137 17.25 -11.15 -11.75
C LEU A 137 15.90 -10.63 -12.23
N PHE A 138 15.76 -9.36 -12.63
CA PHE A 138 14.48 -8.76 -12.94
C PHE A 138 14.37 -8.11 -14.30
N GLY A 139 14.08 -8.93 -15.29
CA GLY A 139 13.33 -8.48 -16.47
C GLY A 139 11.86 -8.19 -16.15
N TYR A 140 11.55 -7.62 -14.98
CA TYR A 140 10.18 -7.41 -14.54
C TYR A 140 9.75 -5.98 -14.80
N ASN A 141 8.68 -5.84 -15.57
CA ASN A 141 8.03 -4.57 -15.82
C ASN A 141 7.31 -4.14 -14.53
N LEU A 142 7.97 -3.29 -13.71
CA LEU A 142 7.43 -2.76 -12.45
C LEU A 142 6.31 -1.71 -12.66
N ARG A 143 5.83 -1.52 -13.89
CA ARG A 143 4.63 -0.74 -14.20
C ARG A 143 3.34 -1.51 -13.90
N VAL A 144 3.38 -2.46 -12.97
CA VAL A 144 2.21 -3.24 -12.61
C VAL A 144 1.29 -2.38 -11.76
N LYS A 145 0.14 -2.03 -12.32
CA LYS A 145 -0.97 -1.40 -11.59
C LYS A 145 -1.55 -2.41 -10.60
N TYR A 146 -1.86 -1.95 -9.39
CA TYR A 146 -2.56 -2.77 -8.40
C TYR A 146 -3.97 -3.10 -8.89
N ASP A 147 -4.33 -4.38 -8.87
CA ASP A 147 -5.62 -4.90 -9.32
C ASP A 147 -6.28 -5.70 -8.19
N PRO A 148 -7.06 -5.03 -7.32
CA PRO A 148 -7.65 -5.65 -6.13
C PRO A 148 -8.71 -6.72 -6.46
N ASP A 149 -9.35 -6.62 -7.61
CA ASP A 149 -10.43 -7.52 -8.02
C ASP A 149 -9.93 -8.68 -8.91
N GLY A 150 -8.72 -8.53 -9.47
CA GLY A 150 -8.09 -9.52 -10.34
C GLY A 150 -6.87 -10.18 -9.73
N VAL A 151 -5.69 -9.93 -10.32
CA VAL A 151 -4.45 -10.65 -9.97
C VAL A 151 -3.95 -10.41 -8.54
N ASP A 152 -4.35 -9.33 -7.89
CA ASP A 152 -3.95 -8.97 -6.53
C ASP A 152 -5.04 -9.21 -5.48
N ARG A 153 -6.12 -9.89 -5.86
CA ARG A 153 -7.25 -10.18 -4.97
C ARG A 153 -6.83 -10.84 -3.66
N ASP A 154 -5.89 -11.79 -3.71
CA ASP A 154 -5.40 -12.45 -2.50
C ASP A 154 -4.62 -11.49 -1.60
N ILE A 155 -3.84 -10.57 -2.18
CA ILE A 155 -3.12 -9.51 -1.44
C ILE A 155 -4.14 -8.58 -0.79
N GLU A 156 -5.15 -8.12 -1.55
CA GLU A 156 -6.21 -7.25 -1.03
C GLU A 156 -6.98 -7.92 0.12
N GLY A 157 -7.35 -9.18 -0.01
CA GLY A 157 -8.02 -9.92 1.05
C GLY A 157 -7.20 -9.97 2.35
N ILE A 158 -5.88 -10.18 2.24
CA ILE A 158 -4.97 -10.18 3.40
C ILE A 158 -4.86 -8.78 4.00
N VAL A 159 -4.75 -7.75 3.15
CA VAL A 159 -4.69 -6.35 3.61
C VAL A 159 -5.95 -5.98 4.36
N ARG A 160 -7.13 -6.32 3.85
CA ARG A 160 -8.41 -6.08 4.53
C ARG A 160 -8.48 -6.80 5.88
N MET A 161 -7.99 -8.04 5.98
CA MET A 161 -7.89 -8.72 7.29
C MET A 161 -6.98 -7.99 8.27
N ILE A 162 -5.88 -7.39 7.80
CA ILE A 162 -5.01 -6.57 8.64
C ILE A 162 -5.74 -5.29 9.07
N GLU A 163 -6.40 -4.60 8.15
CA GLU A 163 -7.13 -3.35 8.41
C GLU A 163 -8.31 -3.54 9.37
N ARG A 164 -8.93 -4.73 9.38
CA ARG A 164 -9.96 -5.11 10.36
C ARG A 164 -9.42 -5.62 11.70
N GLY A 165 -8.09 -5.76 11.83
CA GLY A 165 -7.46 -6.27 13.05
C GLY A 165 -7.50 -7.79 13.23
N GLU A 166 -7.97 -8.54 12.23
CA GLU A 166 -7.99 -10.01 12.22
C GLU A 166 -6.58 -10.61 12.10
N LEU A 167 -5.69 -9.89 11.43
CA LEU A 167 -4.27 -10.22 11.29
C LEU A 167 -3.41 -9.06 11.80
N GLN A 168 -2.38 -9.37 12.59
CA GLN A 168 -1.44 -8.36 13.02
C GLN A 168 -0.32 -8.20 11.96
N PRO A 169 0.06 -6.96 11.59
CA PRO A 169 1.26 -6.74 10.79
C PRO A 169 2.50 -7.22 11.56
N ILE A 170 3.56 -7.58 10.84
CA ILE A 170 4.85 -7.89 11.46
C ILE A 170 5.56 -6.56 11.66
N ALA A 171 5.78 -6.19 12.93
CA ALA A 171 6.47 -4.94 13.24
C ALA A 171 7.87 -4.92 12.59
N PRO A 172 8.30 -3.76 12.03
CA PRO A 172 9.68 -3.59 11.59
C PRO A 172 10.62 -3.81 12.77
N PRO A 173 11.82 -4.36 12.56
CA PRO A 173 12.85 -4.39 13.61
C PRO A 173 13.16 -2.96 14.05
N ARG A 174 13.35 -2.80 15.35
CA ARG A 174 13.70 -1.51 15.97
C ARG A 174 15.14 -1.14 15.70
#